data_da2f4cbb664eb6d6ca526e3355d4312d
#
_entry.id   da2f4cbb664eb6d6ca526e3355d4312d
#
_cell.length_a   1.000
_cell.length_b   1.000
_cell.length_c   1.000
_cell.angle_alpha   90.00
_cell.angle_beta   90.00
_cell.angle_gamma   90.00
#
_symmetry.space_group_name_H-M   'P 1'
#
loop_
_entity.id
_entity.type
_entity.pdbx_description
1 polymer ?
#
loop_
_entity_poly.entity_id
_entity_poly.type
_entity_poly.pdbx_seq_one_letter_code
_entity_poly.pdbx_strand_id
1 'polypeptide(L)'
;ENNESILKIYYPKIWDDLILPQNILKLLKESSEKKGFRFLFYSSPGTGKTTAARIITIGHDVLYLSGSNDFKIETLRQKIYPFASNHSVFNKQKTIIIDEASRIRLDLQEAFKTILDQSSNVNFIFITNEPEKMNDAVFSRFIKIDFDFSGSELTEQKQNFVKYTLKVLKEQNIKHDTEGVKKLFQLNYPNFRNLLYHIEELKTRGLGITIETVKLLSDAGKQDLNLYKIVTTPSIVEKEFYEEVSKYKGKEKEALLSLGEPFFLYLNEQSQFEKTLQSAIIISKYSADFIESINKFLTFFTCIVELKTLFR
;
A
#
# COMPACT_ATOMS: atom_id res chain seq x y z
N GLU A 1 2.12 31.01 -6.43
CA GLU A 1 2.05 29.64 -6.96
C GLU A 1 1.56 28.74 -5.83
N ASN A 2 0.41 28.08 -6.04
CA ASN A 2 -0.19 27.20 -5.04
C ASN A 2 0.76 26.03 -4.77
N ASN A 3 1.40 26.07 -3.63
CA ASN A 3 2.32 25.03 -3.14
C ASN A 3 1.55 23.82 -2.56
N GLU A 4 0.43 23.47 -3.20
CA GLU A 4 -0.40 22.34 -2.75
C GLU A 4 0.16 21.02 -3.31
N SER A 5 0.31 20.01 -2.46
CA SER A 5 0.83 18.69 -2.86
C SER A 5 0.01 18.07 -4.00
N ILE A 6 0.69 17.47 -4.97
CA ILE A 6 0.08 16.73 -6.08
C ILE A 6 -0.90 15.67 -5.55
N LEU A 7 -0.53 14.97 -4.47
CA LEU A 7 -1.41 14.02 -3.81
C LEU A 7 -2.76 14.62 -3.40
N LYS A 8 -2.77 15.87 -2.94
CA LYS A 8 -3.98 16.54 -2.49
C LYS A 8 -4.80 17.09 -3.65
N ILE A 9 -4.12 17.64 -4.68
CA ILE A 9 -4.77 18.15 -5.89
C ILE A 9 -5.52 17.04 -6.62
N TYR A 10 -4.87 15.87 -6.78
CA TYR A 10 -5.40 14.74 -7.54
C TYR A 10 -6.12 13.69 -6.67
N TYR A 11 -6.40 14.01 -5.41
CA TYR A 11 -7.25 13.16 -4.59
C TYR A 11 -8.67 13.16 -5.16
N PRO A 12 -9.25 12.00 -5.54
CA PRO A 12 -10.59 11.91 -6.11
C PRO A 12 -11.65 12.47 -5.15
N LYS A 13 -12.55 13.32 -5.68
CA LYS A 13 -13.59 14.02 -4.92
C LYS A 13 -15.01 13.65 -5.37
N ILE A 14 -15.15 13.20 -6.61
CA ILE A 14 -16.43 12.84 -7.23
C ILE A 14 -16.33 11.49 -7.94
N TRP A 15 -17.47 10.95 -8.34
CA TRP A 15 -17.53 9.65 -9.03
C TRP A 15 -16.68 9.58 -10.29
N ASP A 16 -16.61 10.65 -11.05
CA ASP A 16 -15.88 10.71 -12.32
C ASP A 16 -14.35 10.78 -12.14
N ASP A 17 -13.90 11.06 -10.91
CA ASP A 17 -12.47 11.00 -10.55
C ASP A 17 -12.02 9.57 -10.22
N LEU A 18 -12.97 8.62 -10.02
CA LEU A 18 -12.63 7.25 -9.69
C LEU A 18 -12.10 6.50 -10.93
N ILE A 19 -10.91 5.97 -10.80
CA ILE A 19 -10.24 5.20 -11.84
C ILE A 19 -10.50 3.72 -11.61
N LEU A 20 -11.69 3.29 -11.99
CA LEU A 20 -12.15 1.91 -11.87
C LEU A 20 -12.71 1.44 -13.21
N PRO A 21 -12.76 0.12 -13.48
CA PRO A 21 -13.48 -0.43 -14.62
C PRO A 21 -14.96 -0.03 -14.62
N GLN A 22 -15.53 0.18 -15.81
CA GLN A 22 -16.89 0.73 -15.97
C GLN A 22 -17.98 -0.13 -15.33
N ASN A 23 -17.85 -1.45 -15.41
CA ASN A 23 -18.78 -2.38 -14.77
C ASN A 23 -18.74 -2.27 -13.24
N ILE A 24 -17.58 -2.07 -12.65
CA ILE A 24 -17.41 -1.85 -11.21
C ILE A 24 -18.00 -0.50 -10.81
N LEU A 25 -17.72 0.57 -11.56
CA LEU A 25 -18.33 1.88 -11.32
C LEU A 25 -19.86 1.82 -11.38
N LYS A 26 -20.42 1.13 -12.37
CA LYS A 26 -21.85 0.93 -12.51
C LYS A 26 -22.44 0.16 -11.31
N LEU A 27 -21.81 -0.96 -10.95
CA LEU A 27 -22.22 -1.76 -9.78
C LEU A 27 -22.25 -0.92 -8.50
N LEU A 28 -21.18 -0.13 -8.26
CA LEU A 28 -21.08 0.71 -7.07
C LEU A 28 -22.14 1.82 -7.07
N LYS A 29 -22.39 2.49 -8.21
CA LYS A 29 -23.42 3.53 -8.34
C LYS A 29 -24.80 2.96 -8.09
N GLU A 30 -25.21 1.91 -8.80
CA GLU A 30 -26.52 1.29 -8.67
C GLU A 30 -26.79 0.74 -7.25
N SER A 31 -25.74 0.22 -6.60
CA SER A 31 -25.90 -0.31 -5.24
C SER A 31 -25.93 0.80 -4.19
N SER A 32 -25.20 1.91 -4.40
CA SER A 32 -25.19 3.03 -3.45
C SER A 32 -26.50 3.80 -3.37
N GLU A 33 -27.37 3.68 -4.38
CA GLU A 33 -28.73 4.24 -4.36
C GLU A 33 -29.67 3.46 -3.43
N LYS A 34 -29.34 2.21 -3.11
CA LYS A 34 -30.13 1.34 -2.24
C LYS A 34 -29.69 1.49 -0.79
N LYS A 35 -30.63 1.35 0.16
CA LYS A 35 -30.32 1.28 1.60
C LYS A 35 -29.89 -0.15 1.96
N GLY A 36 -28.99 -0.26 2.92
CA GLY A 36 -28.56 -1.55 3.46
C GLY A 36 -27.54 -2.29 2.60
N PHE A 37 -26.85 -1.60 1.69
CA PHE A 37 -25.76 -2.24 0.94
C PHE A 37 -24.59 -2.61 1.86
N ARG A 38 -23.89 -3.67 1.50
CA ARG A 38 -22.75 -4.19 2.26
C ARG A 38 -21.63 -4.50 1.28
N PHE A 39 -20.55 -3.73 1.32
CA PHE A 39 -19.39 -3.91 0.47
C PHE A 39 -18.17 -4.32 1.27
N LEU A 40 -17.45 -5.31 0.78
CA LEU A 40 -16.10 -5.61 1.21
C LEU A 40 -15.13 -5.27 0.07
N PHE A 41 -14.33 -4.24 0.25
CA PHE A 41 -13.28 -3.82 -0.66
C PHE A 41 -11.95 -4.42 -0.23
N TYR A 42 -11.31 -5.17 -1.11
CA TYR A 42 -10.03 -5.78 -0.81
C TYR A 42 -9.09 -5.74 -2.01
N SER A 43 -7.82 -5.67 -1.78
CA SER A 43 -6.70 -5.75 -2.74
C SER A 43 -5.38 -5.34 -2.08
N SER A 44 -4.33 -5.26 -2.86
CA SER A 44 -3.06 -4.61 -2.50
C SER A 44 -3.25 -3.14 -2.07
N PRO A 45 -2.29 -2.54 -1.33
CA PRO A 45 -2.36 -1.15 -0.90
C PRO A 45 -2.34 -0.14 -2.05
N GLY A 46 -3.02 1.01 -1.88
CA GLY A 46 -2.92 2.16 -2.79
C GLY A 46 -3.77 2.09 -4.06
N THR A 47 -4.66 1.09 -4.20
CA THR A 47 -5.55 0.87 -5.35
C THR A 47 -6.82 1.74 -5.36
N GLY A 48 -7.07 2.52 -4.31
CA GLY A 48 -8.21 3.45 -4.23
C GLY A 48 -9.41 2.97 -3.41
N LYS A 49 -9.34 1.84 -2.69
CA LYS A 49 -10.44 1.30 -1.86
C LYS A 49 -11.07 2.32 -0.92
N THR A 50 -10.27 2.95 -0.08
CA THR A 50 -10.73 3.95 0.90
C THR A 50 -11.30 5.19 0.20
N THR A 51 -10.74 5.57 -0.94
CA THR A 51 -11.23 6.68 -1.77
C THR A 51 -12.60 6.35 -2.35
N ALA A 52 -12.78 5.17 -2.91
CA ALA A 52 -14.07 4.71 -3.42
C ALA A 52 -15.13 4.69 -2.32
N ALA A 53 -14.80 4.15 -1.13
CA ALA A 53 -15.71 4.14 0.02
C ALA A 53 -16.18 5.56 0.41
N ARG A 54 -15.28 6.54 0.42
CA ARG A 54 -15.62 7.94 0.74
C ARG A 54 -16.51 8.58 -0.31
N ILE A 55 -16.26 8.33 -1.60
CA ILE A 55 -17.06 8.88 -2.70
C ILE A 55 -18.46 8.28 -2.72
N ILE A 56 -18.61 6.98 -2.51
CA ILE A 56 -19.90 6.30 -2.43
C ILE A 56 -20.76 6.89 -1.31
N THR A 57 -20.15 7.38 -0.25
CA THR A 57 -20.83 7.87 0.95
C THR A 57 -20.99 9.39 1.00
N ILE A 58 -20.73 10.08 -0.11
CA ILE A 58 -21.02 11.52 -0.20
C ILE A 58 -22.51 11.78 0.04
N GLY A 59 -22.81 12.65 1.00
CA GLY A 59 -24.17 12.95 1.41
C GLY A 59 -24.78 12.02 2.46
N HIS A 60 -24.08 10.97 2.87
CA HIS A 60 -24.49 10.08 3.95
C HIS A 60 -24.08 10.61 5.34
N ASP A 61 -24.74 10.14 6.38
CA ASP A 61 -24.19 10.19 7.73
C ASP A 61 -23.19 9.04 7.88
N VAL A 62 -21.92 9.37 8.08
CA VAL A 62 -20.84 8.38 8.05
C VAL A 62 -20.18 8.22 9.41
N LEU A 63 -20.13 6.99 9.91
CA LEU A 63 -19.25 6.58 10.99
C LEU A 63 -18.03 5.89 10.38
N TYR A 64 -16.88 6.57 10.41
CA TYR A 64 -15.60 6.02 9.93
C TYR A 64 -14.77 5.52 11.11
N LEU A 65 -14.34 4.26 11.04
CA LEU A 65 -13.52 3.60 12.06
C LEU A 65 -12.32 2.91 11.40
N SER A 66 -11.21 2.83 12.13
CA SER A 66 -10.08 1.98 11.76
C SER A 66 -10.09 0.70 12.59
N GLY A 67 -9.87 -0.43 11.95
CA GLY A 67 -9.71 -1.73 12.60
C GLY A 67 -8.39 -1.95 13.32
N SER A 68 -7.63 -0.86 13.60
CA SER A 68 -6.36 -0.91 14.32
C SER A 68 -6.45 -1.63 15.66
N ASN A 69 -5.30 -1.91 16.30
CA ASN A 69 -5.19 -2.65 17.57
C ASN A 69 -6.04 -2.08 18.73
N ASP A 70 -6.54 -0.84 18.58
CA ASP A 70 -7.42 -0.18 19.56
C ASP A 70 -8.91 -0.49 19.37
N PHE A 71 -9.28 -1.33 18.39
CA PHE A 71 -10.67 -1.72 18.18
C PHE A 71 -11.11 -2.72 19.27
N LYS A 72 -11.97 -2.25 20.19
CA LYS A 72 -12.41 -2.99 21.38
C LYS A 72 -13.92 -3.25 21.33
N ILE A 73 -14.40 -4.11 22.23
CA ILE A 73 -15.83 -4.38 22.39
C ILE A 73 -16.62 -3.10 22.73
N GLU A 74 -15.99 -2.16 23.44
CA GLU A 74 -16.56 -0.84 23.75
C GLU A 74 -16.82 -0.03 22.48
N THR A 75 -16.00 -0.16 21.43
CA THR A 75 -16.23 0.49 20.13
C THR A 75 -17.52 0.00 19.49
N LEU A 76 -17.80 -1.29 19.56
CA LEU A 76 -19.08 -1.84 19.12
C LEU A 76 -20.26 -1.27 19.93
N ARG A 77 -20.16 -1.30 21.26
CA ARG A 77 -21.25 -0.91 22.16
C ARG A 77 -21.51 0.59 22.20
N GLN A 78 -20.45 1.40 22.18
CA GLN A 78 -20.56 2.86 22.38
C GLN A 78 -20.64 3.66 21.08
N LYS A 79 -20.15 3.12 19.96
CA LYS A 79 -20.13 3.83 18.68
C LYS A 79 -21.03 3.16 17.64
N ILE A 80 -20.83 1.86 17.37
CA ILE A 80 -21.48 1.19 16.25
C ILE A 80 -22.95 0.92 16.53
N TYR A 81 -23.30 0.29 17.67
CA TYR A 81 -24.70 0.02 18.04
C TYR A 81 -25.55 1.30 18.12
N PRO A 82 -25.14 2.36 18.84
CA PRO A 82 -25.92 3.59 18.88
C PRO A 82 -26.05 4.26 17.51
N PHE A 83 -24.97 4.27 16.72
CA PHE A 83 -25.04 4.79 15.37
C PHE A 83 -25.99 3.98 14.51
N ALA A 84 -25.97 2.64 14.57
CA ALA A 84 -26.83 1.80 13.77
C ALA A 84 -28.33 1.93 14.19
N SER A 85 -28.62 2.03 15.49
CA SER A 85 -29.99 2.04 16.03
C SER A 85 -30.67 3.39 15.93
N ASN A 86 -29.95 4.51 16.04
CA ASN A 86 -30.54 5.84 16.01
C ASN A 86 -30.98 6.24 14.59
N HIS A 87 -31.99 7.09 14.47
CA HIS A 87 -32.35 7.69 13.19
C HIS A 87 -31.37 8.81 12.79
N SER A 88 -31.17 9.00 11.49
CA SER A 88 -30.41 10.16 10.99
C SER A 88 -31.22 11.44 11.26
N VAL A 89 -30.58 12.44 11.84
CA VAL A 89 -31.19 13.75 12.14
C VAL A 89 -31.68 14.43 10.86
N PHE A 90 -30.99 14.25 9.74
CA PHE A 90 -31.29 14.85 8.45
C PHE A 90 -31.93 13.88 7.45
N ASN A 91 -32.45 12.76 7.91
CA ASN A 91 -33.01 11.68 7.07
C ASN A 91 -32.06 11.18 5.97
N LYS A 92 -30.75 11.28 6.20
CA LYS A 92 -29.72 10.80 5.29
C LYS A 92 -29.55 9.28 5.40
N GLN A 93 -28.97 8.67 4.38
CA GLN A 93 -28.49 7.29 4.49
C GLN A 93 -27.36 7.22 5.51
N LYS A 94 -27.35 6.15 6.31
CA LYS A 94 -26.32 5.91 7.32
C LYS A 94 -25.36 4.87 6.81
N THR A 95 -24.07 5.15 6.93
CA THR A 95 -23.02 4.22 6.49
C THR A 95 -21.93 4.09 7.54
N ILE A 96 -21.57 2.86 7.84
CA ILE A 96 -20.43 2.53 8.69
C ILE A 96 -19.30 2.05 7.78
N ILE A 97 -18.17 2.75 7.81
CA ILE A 97 -16.95 2.38 7.09
C ILE A 97 -15.95 1.87 8.12
N ILE A 98 -15.43 0.68 7.90
CA ILE A 98 -14.35 0.11 8.71
C ILE A 98 -13.15 -0.14 7.80
N ASP A 99 -12.15 0.70 7.93
CA ASP A 99 -10.88 0.54 7.24
C ASP A 99 -9.94 -0.39 8.03
N GLU A 100 -9.07 -1.12 7.35
CA GLU A 100 -8.21 -2.15 7.95
C GLU A 100 -8.99 -3.23 8.74
N ALA A 101 -10.14 -3.66 8.23
CA ALA A 101 -11.07 -4.54 8.93
C ALA A 101 -10.45 -5.89 9.35
N SER A 102 -9.43 -6.38 8.64
CA SER A 102 -8.68 -7.59 8.98
C SER A 102 -7.89 -7.49 10.30
N ARG A 103 -7.65 -6.27 10.80
CA ARG A 103 -6.99 -6.06 12.09
C ARG A 103 -7.91 -6.20 13.30
N ILE A 104 -9.22 -6.27 13.07
CA ILE A 104 -10.19 -6.55 14.13
C ILE A 104 -10.04 -8.01 14.53
N ARG A 105 -9.98 -8.28 15.83
CA ARG A 105 -9.90 -9.63 16.37
C ARG A 105 -11.12 -10.47 15.93
N LEU A 106 -10.91 -11.75 15.68
CA LEU A 106 -11.94 -12.64 15.14
C LEU A 106 -13.21 -12.73 16.03
N ASP A 107 -13.06 -12.69 17.36
CA ASP A 107 -14.17 -12.66 18.31
C ASP A 107 -15.03 -11.40 18.15
N LEU A 108 -14.42 -10.25 17.90
CA LEU A 108 -15.11 -9.00 17.63
C LEU A 108 -15.71 -8.96 16.22
N GLN A 109 -15.05 -9.55 15.23
CA GLN A 109 -15.65 -9.74 13.91
C GLN A 109 -16.92 -10.57 14.00
N GLU A 110 -16.94 -11.61 14.82
CA GLU A 110 -18.13 -12.44 15.00
C GLU A 110 -19.32 -11.66 15.60
N ALA A 111 -19.04 -10.72 16.50
CA ALA A 111 -20.07 -9.84 17.05
C ALA A 111 -20.76 -8.97 15.97
N PHE A 112 -20.09 -8.67 14.86
CA PHE A 112 -20.68 -7.97 13.73
C PHE A 112 -21.84 -8.72 13.07
N LYS A 113 -21.90 -10.05 13.13
CA LYS A 113 -23.03 -10.83 12.56
C LYS A 113 -24.35 -10.32 13.07
N THR A 114 -24.48 -10.19 14.39
CA THR A 114 -25.71 -9.68 15.01
C THR A 114 -26.05 -8.26 14.56
N ILE A 115 -25.04 -7.39 14.49
CA ILE A 115 -25.23 -6.00 14.04
C ILE A 115 -25.70 -5.97 12.59
N LEU A 116 -25.06 -6.72 11.70
CA LEU A 116 -25.42 -6.80 10.30
C LEU A 116 -26.85 -7.34 10.11
N ASP A 117 -27.23 -8.37 10.86
CA ASP A 117 -28.52 -9.00 10.73
C ASP A 117 -29.67 -8.09 11.28
N GLN A 118 -29.39 -7.24 12.29
CA GLN A 118 -30.35 -6.31 12.90
C GLN A 118 -30.41 -4.94 12.20
N SER A 119 -29.45 -4.59 11.34
CA SER A 119 -29.30 -3.24 10.77
C SER A 119 -29.56 -3.22 9.26
N SER A 120 -30.77 -3.58 8.84
CA SER A 120 -31.15 -3.66 7.42
C SER A 120 -31.10 -2.31 6.66
N ASN A 121 -31.27 -1.19 7.38
CA ASN A 121 -31.28 0.16 6.80
C ASN A 121 -29.94 0.90 6.91
N VAL A 122 -28.91 0.26 7.44
CA VAL A 122 -27.56 0.81 7.57
C VAL A 122 -26.63 0.16 6.55
N ASN A 123 -25.88 0.97 5.84
CA ASN A 123 -24.90 0.51 4.90
C ASN A 123 -23.60 0.18 5.62
N PHE A 124 -22.88 -0.81 5.13
CA PHE A 124 -21.56 -1.18 5.65
C PHE A 124 -20.54 -1.27 4.53
N ILE A 125 -19.37 -0.69 4.73
CA ILE A 125 -18.22 -0.83 3.85
C ILE A 125 -17.04 -1.28 4.70
N PHE A 126 -16.58 -2.50 4.48
CA PHE A 126 -15.35 -3.01 5.08
C PHE A 126 -14.23 -2.92 4.06
N ILE A 127 -13.04 -2.52 4.49
CA ILE A 127 -11.86 -2.35 3.65
C ILE A 127 -10.72 -3.14 4.26
N THR A 128 -10.04 -3.96 3.46
CA THR A 128 -8.89 -4.74 3.92
C THR A 128 -7.87 -4.96 2.80
N ASN A 129 -6.62 -5.18 3.18
CA ASN A 129 -5.57 -5.68 2.29
C ASN A 129 -5.33 -7.20 2.50
N GLU A 130 -5.97 -7.79 3.51
CA GLU A 130 -5.75 -9.18 3.94
C GLU A 130 -7.12 -9.88 4.11
N PRO A 131 -7.82 -10.17 2.99
CA PRO A 131 -9.16 -10.76 3.05
C PRO A 131 -9.18 -12.14 3.72
N GLU A 132 -8.08 -12.88 3.69
CA GLU A 132 -7.91 -14.19 4.32
C GLU A 132 -7.97 -14.15 5.86
N LYS A 133 -7.78 -12.99 6.47
CA LYS A 133 -7.91 -12.78 7.93
C LYS A 133 -9.34 -12.41 8.37
N MET A 134 -10.26 -12.30 7.42
CA MET A 134 -11.65 -11.98 7.72
C MET A 134 -12.43 -13.24 8.12
N ASN A 135 -13.31 -13.13 9.12
CA ASN A 135 -14.19 -14.22 9.53
C ASN A 135 -15.18 -14.56 8.41
N ASP A 136 -15.23 -15.83 7.99
CA ASP A 136 -16.06 -16.29 6.86
C ASP A 136 -17.55 -15.98 7.05
N ALA A 137 -18.04 -16.05 8.28
CA ALA A 137 -19.43 -15.78 8.57
C ALA A 137 -19.80 -14.29 8.41
N VAL A 138 -18.85 -13.39 8.61
CA VAL A 138 -18.99 -11.96 8.28
C VAL A 138 -18.78 -11.76 6.79
N PHE A 139 -17.74 -12.36 6.25
CA PHE A 139 -17.32 -12.24 4.86
C PHE A 139 -18.43 -12.63 3.85
N SER A 140 -19.22 -13.66 4.18
CA SER A 140 -20.34 -14.13 3.34
C SER A 140 -21.52 -13.15 3.23
N ARG A 141 -21.62 -12.15 4.11
CA ARG A 141 -22.70 -11.16 4.14
C ARG A 141 -22.44 -9.93 3.28
N PHE A 142 -21.28 -9.87 2.63
CA PHE A 142 -20.85 -8.73 1.84
C PHE A 142 -20.77 -9.04 0.34
N ILE A 143 -21.09 -8.04 -0.47
CA ILE A 143 -20.71 -8.04 -1.89
C ILE A 143 -19.22 -7.74 -1.92
N LYS A 144 -18.45 -8.70 -2.43
CA LYS A 144 -17.00 -8.67 -2.48
C LYS A 144 -16.56 -7.96 -3.74
N ILE A 145 -15.72 -6.93 -3.60
CA ILE A 145 -15.16 -6.18 -4.72
C ILE A 145 -13.64 -6.21 -4.58
N ASP A 146 -13.04 -6.95 -5.48
CA ASP A 146 -11.59 -7.01 -5.62
C ASP A 146 -11.11 -5.83 -6.46
N PHE A 147 -10.16 -5.07 -5.94
CA PHE A 147 -9.51 -3.98 -6.67
C PHE A 147 -8.20 -4.43 -7.34
N ASP A 148 -7.79 -5.68 -7.19
CA ASP A 148 -6.76 -6.34 -7.98
C ASP A 148 -7.44 -7.07 -9.16
N PHE A 149 -7.88 -6.29 -10.15
CA PHE A 149 -8.69 -6.75 -11.28
C PHE A 149 -8.01 -7.82 -12.13
N SER A 150 -8.80 -8.63 -12.84
CA SER A 150 -8.34 -9.68 -13.75
C SER A 150 -9.01 -9.58 -15.13
N GLY A 151 -8.52 -10.33 -16.10
CA GLY A 151 -9.12 -10.40 -17.43
C GLY A 151 -9.27 -9.05 -18.14
N SER A 152 -10.46 -8.76 -18.65
CA SER A 152 -10.78 -7.50 -19.35
C SER A 152 -10.74 -6.28 -18.43
N GLU A 153 -11.15 -6.43 -17.17
CA GLU A 153 -11.10 -5.37 -16.17
C GLU A 153 -9.68 -4.93 -15.89
N LEU A 154 -8.74 -5.87 -15.82
CA LEU A 154 -7.31 -5.58 -15.67
C LEU A 154 -6.77 -4.76 -16.85
N THR A 155 -7.18 -5.11 -18.06
CA THR A 155 -6.75 -4.39 -19.27
C THR A 155 -7.28 -2.95 -19.26
N GLU A 156 -8.56 -2.77 -18.94
CA GLU A 156 -9.18 -1.46 -18.80
C GLU A 156 -8.52 -0.64 -17.70
N GLN A 157 -8.28 -1.24 -16.52
CA GLN A 157 -7.63 -0.56 -15.40
C GLN A 157 -6.22 -0.10 -15.72
N LYS A 158 -5.42 -0.92 -16.42
CA LYS A 158 -4.08 -0.52 -16.90
C LYS A 158 -4.15 0.66 -17.85
N GLN A 159 -5.09 0.65 -18.80
CA GLN A 159 -5.28 1.78 -19.70
C GLN A 159 -5.70 3.04 -18.97
N ASN A 160 -6.62 2.94 -18.01
CA ASN A 160 -7.07 4.05 -17.20
C ASN A 160 -5.94 4.61 -16.33
N PHE A 161 -5.09 3.75 -15.76
CA PHE A 161 -3.92 4.15 -14.99
C PHE A 161 -2.94 4.97 -15.83
N VAL A 162 -2.66 4.53 -17.07
CA VAL A 162 -1.78 5.28 -18.00
C VAL A 162 -2.41 6.60 -18.40
N LYS A 163 -3.70 6.62 -18.76
CA LYS A 163 -4.42 7.87 -19.09
C LYS A 163 -4.37 8.87 -17.93
N TYR A 164 -4.59 8.40 -16.72
CA TYR A 164 -4.50 9.22 -15.53
C TYR A 164 -3.09 9.77 -15.31
N THR A 165 -2.06 8.93 -15.45
CA THR A 165 -0.67 9.36 -15.37
C THR A 165 -0.38 10.49 -16.35
N LEU A 166 -0.73 10.32 -17.62
CA LEU A 166 -0.53 11.32 -18.66
C LEU A 166 -1.30 12.62 -18.39
N LYS A 167 -2.53 12.53 -17.86
CA LYS A 167 -3.32 13.70 -17.44
C LYS A 167 -2.56 14.48 -16.36
N VAL A 168 -2.09 13.81 -15.31
CA VAL A 168 -1.34 14.46 -14.22
C VAL A 168 -0.09 15.13 -14.74
N LEU A 169 0.70 14.45 -15.57
CA LEU A 169 1.95 14.99 -16.13
C LEU A 169 1.69 16.24 -16.99
N LYS A 170 0.65 16.21 -17.82
CA LYS A 170 0.25 17.33 -18.67
C LYS A 170 -0.20 18.53 -17.83
N GLU A 171 -1.10 18.34 -16.89
CA GLU A 171 -1.64 19.43 -16.05
C GLU A 171 -0.58 20.04 -15.13
N GLN A 172 0.42 19.25 -14.73
CA GLN A 172 1.55 19.73 -13.92
C GLN A 172 2.73 20.25 -14.75
N ASN A 173 2.59 20.30 -16.09
CA ASN A 173 3.64 20.74 -17.03
C ASN A 173 4.97 19.97 -16.86
N ILE A 174 4.90 18.67 -16.55
CA ILE A 174 6.09 17.83 -16.36
C ILE A 174 6.51 17.24 -17.71
N LYS A 175 7.75 17.51 -18.14
CA LYS A 175 8.34 16.93 -19.35
C LYS A 175 8.45 15.40 -19.17
N HIS A 176 8.06 14.65 -20.20
CA HIS A 176 8.12 13.20 -20.16
C HIS A 176 8.32 12.60 -21.55
N ASP A 177 8.90 11.41 -21.59
CA ASP A 177 8.97 10.56 -22.78
C ASP A 177 8.19 9.26 -22.57
N THR A 178 7.95 8.54 -23.66
CA THR A 178 7.14 7.31 -23.65
C THR A 178 7.76 6.22 -22.80
N GLU A 179 9.08 6.06 -22.85
CA GLU A 179 9.78 5.00 -22.13
C GLU A 179 9.84 5.30 -20.63
N GLY A 180 10.00 6.56 -20.23
CA GLY A 180 9.90 7.01 -18.85
C GLY A 180 8.51 6.75 -18.27
N VAL A 181 7.45 7.06 -19.01
CA VAL A 181 6.06 6.77 -18.58
C VAL A 181 5.82 5.26 -18.45
N LYS A 182 6.31 4.43 -19.38
CA LYS A 182 6.24 2.96 -19.24
C LYS A 182 6.98 2.47 -17.98
N LYS A 183 8.15 2.99 -17.72
CA LYS A 183 8.94 2.63 -16.53
C LYS A 183 8.25 3.07 -15.25
N LEU A 184 7.67 4.29 -15.23
CA LEU A 184 6.89 4.80 -14.10
C LEU A 184 5.65 3.94 -13.84
N PHE A 185 4.97 3.48 -14.90
CA PHE A 185 3.87 2.54 -14.81
C PHE A 185 4.33 1.21 -14.17
N GLN A 186 5.39 0.59 -14.66
CA GLN A 186 5.93 -0.67 -14.13
C GLN A 186 6.28 -0.57 -12.64
N LEU A 187 6.80 0.59 -12.22
CA LEU A 187 7.20 0.83 -10.83
C LEU A 187 6.00 0.97 -9.89
N ASN A 188 4.88 1.53 -10.37
CA ASN A 188 3.81 1.99 -9.49
C ASN A 188 2.50 1.21 -9.60
N TYR A 189 2.20 0.61 -10.77
CA TYR A 189 0.94 -0.10 -10.94
C TYR A 189 0.81 -1.28 -9.95
N PRO A 190 -0.32 -1.44 -9.28
CA PRO A 190 -1.58 -0.67 -9.35
C PRO A 190 -1.72 0.48 -8.32
N ASN A 191 -0.64 0.90 -7.69
CA ASN A 191 -0.63 1.83 -6.56
C ASN A 191 -0.65 3.31 -7.01
N PHE A 192 -1.84 3.94 -7.03
CA PHE A 192 -2.00 5.36 -7.37
C PHE A 192 -1.34 6.32 -6.38
N ARG A 193 -1.27 5.96 -5.11
CA ARG A 193 -0.63 6.81 -4.09
C ARG A 193 0.86 6.93 -4.35
N ASN A 194 1.54 5.80 -4.59
CA ASN A 194 2.96 5.80 -4.92
C ASN A 194 3.24 6.51 -6.24
N LEU A 195 2.37 6.33 -7.25
CA LEU A 195 2.48 7.05 -8.52
C LEU A 195 2.53 8.57 -8.30
N LEU A 196 1.56 9.12 -7.58
CA LEU A 196 1.48 10.56 -7.33
C LEU A 196 2.67 11.05 -6.49
N TYR A 197 3.08 10.27 -5.49
CA TYR A 197 4.26 10.56 -4.67
C TYR A 197 5.54 10.65 -5.52
N HIS A 198 5.78 9.69 -6.39
CA HIS A 198 6.94 9.67 -7.27
C HIS A 198 6.91 10.81 -8.30
N ILE A 199 5.74 11.15 -8.84
CA ILE A 199 5.59 12.32 -9.72
C ILE A 199 5.92 13.60 -8.96
N GLU A 200 5.42 13.77 -7.73
CA GLU A 200 5.72 14.93 -6.89
C GLU A 200 7.19 15.03 -6.55
N GLU A 201 7.84 13.92 -6.22
CA GLU A 201 9.26 13.86 -5.92
C GLU A 201 10.11 14.31 -7.11
N LEU A 202 9.86 13.77 -8.31
CA LEU A 202 10.60 14.17 -9.51
C LEU A 202 10.36 15.64 -9.87
N LYS A 203 9.11 16.11 -9.76
CA LYS A 203 8.77 17.52 -9.97
C LYS A 203 9.52 18.44 -9.01
N THR A 204 9.56 18.10 -7.72
CA THR A 204 10.26 18.89 -6.69
C THR A 204 11.75 18.97 -6.96
N ARG A 205 12.35 17.91 -7.52
CA ARG A 205 13.75 17.90 -7.96
C ARG A 205 13.99 18.62 -9.28
N GLY A 206 12.95 19.15 -9.93
CA GLY A 206 13.04 19.79 -11.25
C GLY A 206 13.32 18.82 -12.40
N LEU A 207 13.05 17.52 -12.21
CA LEU A 207 13.31 16.46 -13.17
C LEU A 207 12.06 16.11 -13.98
N GLY A 208 12.25 15.78 -15.26
CA GLY A 208 11.21 15.18 -16.10
C GLY A 208 11.07 13.68 -15.85
N ILE A 209 10.10 13.05 -16.53
CA ILE A 209 9.86 11.60 -16.46
C ILE A 209 10.57 10.93 -17.65
N THR A 210 11.77 10.43 -17.41
CA THR A 210 12.58 9.63 -18.35
C THR A 210 12.97 8.31 -17.70
N ILE A 211 13.51 7.37 -18.48
CA ILE A 211 14.01 6.10 -17.91
C ILE A 211 15.02 6.36 -16.79
N GLU A 212 15.95 7.28 -17.00
CA GLU A 212 17.02 7.59 -16.07
C GLU A 212 16.47 8.19 -14.77
N THR A 213 15.55 9.15 -14.86
CA THR A 213 14.98 9.80 -13.67
C THR A 213 14.06 8.86 -12.89
N VAL A 214 13.31 7.99 -13.57
CA VAL A 214 12.48 6.98 -12.89
C VAL A 214 13.34 5.89 -12.23
N LYS A 215 14.49 5.53 -12.81
CA LYS A 215 15.45 4.65 -12.14
C LYS A 215 15.94 5.25 -10.82
N LEU A 216 16.17 6.56 -10.74
CA LEU A 216 16.55 7.21 -9.48
C LEU A 216 15.51 6.99 -8.36
N LEU A 217 14.24 6.90 -8.70
CA LEU A 217 13.17 6.58 -7.73
C LEU A 217 13.23 5.12 -7.25
N SER A 218 13.56 4.20 -8.16
CA SER A 218 13.75 2.79 -7.81
C SER A 218 15.03 2.56 -7.02
N ASP A 219 16.08 3.35 -7.30
CA ASP A 219 17.37 3.23 -6.66
C ASP A 219 17.41 3.91 -5.28
N ALA A 220 16.61 4.96 -5.06
CA ALA A 220 16.53 5.66 -3.77
C ALA A 220 15.88 4.84 -2.64
N GLY A 221 15.23 3.72 -2.95
CA GLY A 221 14.57 2.86 -1.97
C GLY A 221 14.88 1.37 -2.07
N LYS A 222 15.62 0.91 -3.09
CA LYS A 222 15.75 -0.53 -3.37
C LYS A 222 17.16 -1.05 -3.64
N GLN A 223 18.09 -0.21 -4.06
CA GLN A 223 19.47 -0.64 -4.24
C GLN A 223 20.40 0.27 -3.44
N ASP A 224 20.80 -0.18 -2.30
CA ASP A 224 21.90 0.44 -1.61
C ASP A 224 23.21 -0.11 -2.18
N LEU A 225 23.61 0.44 -3.33
CA LEU A 225 24.84 0.03 -4.01
C LEU A 225 26.08 0.17 -3.12
N ASN A 226 26.06 1.09 -2.16
CA ASN A 226 27.13 1.20 -1.18
C ASN A 226 27.12 0.01 -0.24
N LEU A 227 25.94 -0.36 0.30
CA LEU A 227 25.79 -1.53 1.16
C LEU A 227 26.17 -2.81 0.41
N TYR A 228 25.75 -2.95 -0.86
CA TYR A 228 26.11 -4.10 -1.69
C TYR A 228 27.63 -4.20 -1.92
N LYS A 229 28.29 -3.09 -2.21
CA LYS A 229 29.76 -3.03 -2.33
C LYS A 229 30.44 -3.39 -1.02
N ILE A 230 29.97 -2.89 0.11
CA ILE A 230 30.50 -3.23 1.44
C ILE A 230 30.44 -4.74 1.67
N VAL A 231 29.31 -5.38 1.32
CA VAL A 231 29.12 -6.81 1.45
C VAL A 231 29.99 -7.60 0.47
N THR A 232 30.00 -7.23 -0.82
CA THR A 232 30.58 -8.04 -1.90
C THR A 232 32.07 -7.80 -2.16
N THR A 233 32.69 -6.73 -1.59
CA THR A 233 34.13 -6.43 -1.78
C THR A 233 34.98 -7.27 -0.81
N PRO A 234 35.84 -8.18 -1.27
CA PRO A 234 36.59 -9.09 -0.41
C PRO A 234 37.54 -8.39 0.57
N SER A 235 38.17 -7.28 0.16
CA SER A 235 39.33 -6.68 0.81
C SER A 235 39.08 -5.29 1.43
N ILE A 236 37.94 -5.07 2.12
CA ILE A 236 37.74 -3.86 2.91
C ILE A 236 38.50 -3.97 4.23
N VAL A 237 39.25 -2.94 4.62
CA VAL A 237 39.91 -2.85 5.92
C VAL A 237 38.85 -2.79 7.04
N GLU A 238 39.07 -3.50 8.16
CA GLU A 238 38.08 -3.64 9.24
C GLU A 238 37.56 -2.31 9.78
N LYS A 239 38.42 -1.31 9.90
CA LYS A 239 38.04 0.03 10.34
C LYS A 239 37.10 0.73 9.37
N GLU A 240 37.42 0.67 8.09
CA GLU A 240 36.59 1.24 7.01
C GLU A 240 35.23 0.53 6.91
N PHE A 241 35.22 -0.79 7.04
CA PHE A 241 34.01 -1.59 7.08
C PHE A 241 33.07 -1.13 8.23
N TYR A 242 33.61 -0.98 9.44
CA TYR A 242 32.82 -0.53 10.58
C TYR A 242 32.28 0.89 10.38
N GLU A 243 33.10 1.82 9.89
CA GLU A 243 32.71 3.19 9.61
C GLU A 243 31.56 3.24 8.57
N GLU A 244 31.67 2.48 7.49
CA GLU A 244 30.66 2.42 6.44
C GLU A 244 29.34 1.81 6.92
N VAL A 245 29.38 0.69 7.64
CA VAL A 245 28.15 0.07 8.20
C VAL A 245 27.53 0.96 9.28
N SER A 246 28.32 1.73 10.03
CA SER A 246 27.82 2.63 11.07
C SER A 246 26.98 3.80 10.52
N LYS A 247 27.10 4.13 9.23
CA LYS A 247 26.26 5.13 8.54
C LYS A 247 24.79 4.73 8.46
N TYR A 248 24.49 3.45 8.65
CA TYR A 248 23.12 2.91 8.64
C TYR A 248 22.44 2.92 10.01
N LYS A 249 23.12 3.44 11.06
CA LYS A 249 22.52 3.55 12.38
C LYS A 249 21.30 4.47 12.33
N GLY A 250 20.14 3.93 12.76
CA GLY A 250 18.84 4.58 12.67
C GLY A 250 18.08 4.35 11.35
N LYS A 251 18.68 3.62 10.37
CA LYS A 251 18.09 3.24 9.08
C LYS A 251 18.18 1.73 8.81
N GLU A 252 18.39 0.94 9.86
CA GLU A 252 18.71 -0.49 9.77
C GLU A 252 17.59 -1.28 9.08
N LYS A 253 16.33 -0.90 9.33
CA LYS A 253 15.18 -1.55 8.70
C LYS A 253 15.16 -1.35 7.18
N GLU A 254 15.42 -0.14 6.73
CA GLU A 254 15.46 0.21 5.29
C GLU A 254 16.64 -0.49 4.62
N ALA A 255 17.80 -0.48 5.27
CA ALA A 255 19.01 -1.16 4.80
C ALA A 255 18.80 -2.69 4.71
N LEU A 256 18.17 -3.30 5.71
CA LEU A 256 17.88 -4.73 5.70
C LEU A 256 16.88 -5.10 4.59
N LEU A 257 15.88 -4.25 4.33
CA LEU A 257 14.95 -4.44 3.22
C LEU A 257 15.65 -4.32 1.84
N SER A 258 16.66 -3.46 1.72
CA SER A 258 17.44 -3.34 0.48
C SER A 258 18.27 -4.59 0.17
N LEU A 259 18.63 -5.37 1.18
CA LEU A 259 19.33 -6.65 1.03
C LEU A 259 18.40 -7.82 0.61
N GLY A 260 17.08 -7.61 0.49
CA GLY A 260 16.16 -8.62 -0.01
C GLY A 260 16.25 -8.82 -1.53
N GLU A 261 15.08 -8.81 -2.20
CA GLU A 261 14.98 -9.02 -3.65
C GLU A 261 15.91 -8.12 -4.49
N PRO A 262 16.12 -6.81 -4.16
CA PRO A 262 17.03 -5.96 -4.93
C PRO A 262 18.49 -6.42 -4.91
N PHE A 263 18.96 -6.93 -3.78
CA PHE A 263 20.31 -7.47 -3.65
C PHE A 263 20.46 -8.79 -4.42
N PHE A 264 19.44 -9.63 -4.44
CA PHE A 264 19.44 -10.86 -5.22
C PHE A 264 19.51 -10.58 -6.73
N LEU A 265 18.79 -9.58 -7.21
CA LEU A 265 18.87 -9.12 -8.59
C LEU A 265 20.29 -8.63 -8.92
N TYR A 266 20.87 -7.82 -8.05
CA TYR A 266 22.27 -7.36 -8.20
C TYR A 266 23.26 -8.51 -8.27
N LEU A 267 23.15 -9.52 -7.40
CA LEU A 267 24.03 -10.70 -7.42
C LEU A 267 23.85 -11.54 -8.70
N ASN A 268 22.61 -11.69 -9.17
CA ASN A 268 22.32 -12.41 -10.40
C ASN A 268 22.90 -11.73 -11.64
N GLU A 269 22.86 -10.38 -11.71
CA GLU A 269 23.51 -9.60 -12.76
C GLU A 269 25.04 -9.80 -12.76
N GLN A 270 25.63 -10.09 -11.59
CA GLN A 270 27.04 -10.42 -11.44
C GLN A 270 27.35 -11.92 -11.63
N SER A 271 26.39 -12.71 -12.11
CA SER A 271 26.51 -14.17 -12.31
C SER A 271 26.88 -14.95 -11.02
N GLN A 272 26.47 -14.47 -9.85
CA GLN A 272 26.80 -15.06 -8.54
C GLN A 272 25.60 -15.85 -7.95
N PHE A 273 24.99 -16.71 -8.74
CA PHE A 273 23.74 -17.40 -8.38
C PHE A 273 23.83 -18.24 -7.08
N GLU A 274 24.94 -18.93 -6.87
CA GLU A 274 25.14 -19.74 -5.64
C GLU A 274 25.18 -18.86 -4.39
N LYS A 275 25.86 -17.73 -4.45
CA LYS A 275 25.91 -16.74 -3.36
C LYS A 275 24.57 -16.08 -3.11
N THR A 276 23.73 -15.94 -4.14
CA THR A 276 22.35 -15.43 -4.00
C THR A 276 21.54 -16.32 -3.08
N LEU A 277 21.59 -17.64 -3.25
CA LEU A 277 20.86 -18.59 -2.42
C LEU A 277 21.33 -18.57 -0.96
N GLN A 278 22.65 -18.58 -0.75
CA GLN A 278 23.25 -18.49 0.58
C GLN A 278 22.91 -17.17 1.27
N SER A 279 22.96 -16.05 0.54
CA SER A 279 22.56 -14.73 1.05
C SER A 279 21.09 -14.71 1.48
N ALA A 280 20.19 -15.35 0.72
CA ALA A 280 18.77 -15.42 1.06
C ALA A 280 18.52 -16.10 2.41
N ILE A 281 19.25 -17.18 2.70
CA ILE A 281 19.15 -17.89 3.99
C ILE A 281 19.59 -16.98 5.16
N ILE A 282 20.72 -16.29 5.01
CA ILE A 282 21.24 -15.38 6.03
C ILE A 282 20.26 -14.23 6.26
N ILE A 283 19.82 -13.55 5.20
CA ILE A 283 18.92 -12.40 5.30
C ILE A 283 17.58 -12.80 5.91
N SER A 284 17.03 -13.96 5.54
CA SER A 284 15.78 -14.47 6.12
C SER A 284 15.90 -14.69 7.63
N LYS A 285 16.98 -15.31 8.10
CA LYS A 285 17.29 -15.50 9.52
C LYS A 285 17.29 -14.18 10.27
N TYR A 286 18.10 -13.21 9.81
CA TYR A 286 18.23 -11.91 10.50
C TYR A 286 17.00 -11.03 10.35
N SER A 287 16.18 -11.19 9.31
CA SER A 287 14.91 -10.46 9.17
C SER A 287 13.91 -10.89 10.25
N ALA A 288 13.87 -12.16 10.61
CA ALA A 288 13.05 -12.65 11.72
C ALA A 288 13.58 -12.14 13.07
N ASP A 289 14.88 -12.29 13.32
CA ASP A 289 15.53 -11.84 14.55
C ASP A 289 15.42 -10.31 14.73
N PHE A 290 15.43 -9.55 13.64
CA PHE A 290 15.34 -8.09 13.66
C PHE A 290 14.02 -7.58 14.27
N ILE A 291 12.91 -8.29 14.06
CA ILE A 291 11.60 -7.90 14.59
C ILE A 291 11.60 -7.93 16.12
N GLU A 292 12.20 -8.94 16.71
CA GLU A 292 12.22 -9.19 18.16
C GLU A 292 13.42 -8.55 18.87
N SER A 293 14.43 -8.12 18.12
CA SER A 293 15.69 -7.62 18.69
C SER A 293 15.51 -6.29 19.46
N ILE A 294 16.11 -6.24 20.65
CA ILE A 294 16.25 -5.02 21.48
C ILE A 294 17.24 -4.04 20.85
N ASN A 295 18.33 -4.56 20.25
CA ASN A 295 19.36 -3.74 19.61
C ASN A 295 19.36 -3.97 18.09
N LYS A 296 18.55 -3.18 17.39
CA LYS A 296 18.38 -3.24 15.93
C LYS A 296 19.69 -3.11 15.16
N PHE A 297 20.56 -2.20 15.60
CA PHE A 297 21.85 -1.98 14.94
C PHE A 297 22.78 -3.18 15.08
N LEU A 298 22.84 -3.81 16.24
CA LEU A 298 23.68 -4.99 16.44
C LEU A 298 23.23 -6.16 15.56
N THR A 299 21.91 -6.41 15.49
CA THR A 299 21.35 -7.46 14.64
C THR A 299 21.63 -7.20 13.17
N PHE A 300 21.45 -5.97 12.70
CA PHE A 300 21.80 -5.55 11.35
C PHE A 300 23.29 -5.72 11.07
N PHE A 301 24.14 -5.22 11.96
CA PHE A 301 25.61 -5.31 11.83
C PHE A 301 26.08 -6.77 11.71
N THR A 302 25.53 -7.65 12.55
CA THR A 302 25.87 -9.09 12.51
C THR A 302 25.42 -9.74 11.20
N CYS A 303 24.26 -9.37 10.68
CA CYS A 303 23.80 -9.78 9.35
C CYS A 303 24.83 -9.41 8.25
N ILE A 304 25.29 -8.15 8.26
CA ILE A 304 26.27 -7.68 7.26
C ILE A 304 27.60 -8.43 7.39
N VAL A 305 28.06 -8.68 8.60
CA VAL A 305 29.29 -9.47 8.85
C VAL A 305 29.16 -10.89 8.32
N GLU A 306 28.03 -11.57 8.60
CA GLU A 306 27.79 -12.93 8.13
C GLU A 306 27.66 -12.98 6.60
N LEU A 307 26.94 -12.04 5.98
CA LEU A 307 26.87 -11.92 4.53
C LEU A 307 28.26 -11.73 3.91
N LYS A 308 29.07 -10.86 4.50
CA LYS A 308 30.43 -10.58 4.00
C LYS A 308 31.31 -11.84 3.97
N THR A 309 31.09 -12.81 4.86
CA THR A 309 31.88 -14.06 4.85
C THR A 309 31.69 -14.87 3.58
N LEU A 310 30.54 -14.70 2.88
CA LEU A 310 30.29 -15.39 1.60
C LEU A 310 31.13 -14.82 0.43
N PHE A 311 31.67 -13.61 0.58
CA PHE A 311 32.37 -12.90 -0.47
C PHE A 311 33.88 -12.72 -0.18
N ARG A 312 34.39 -13.41 0.86
CA ARG A 312 35.82 -13.49 1.17
C ARG A 312 36.60 -14.51 0.35
#